data_29974995cc9ea93b706b44d69a591be6
#
_entry.id   29974995cc9ea93b706b44d69a591be6
#
_cell.length_a   1.000
_cell.length_b   1.000
_cell.length_c   1.000
_cell.angle_alpha   90.00
_cell.angle_beta   90.00
_cell.angle_gamma   90.00
#
_symmetry.space_group_name_H-M   'P 1'
#
loop_
_entity.id
_entity.type
_entity.pdbx_description
1 polymer ?
#
loop_
_entity_poly.entity_id
_entity_poly.type
_entity_poly.pdbx_seq_one_letter_code
_entity_poly.pdbx_strand_id
1 'polypeptide(L)'
;MSKDPVPLKAVHHIEFWVGNAKQAAYFYRKAFGFDQVAYSGLETGNRDRASYVLEQGRIRMVFSTPLNSNNGISEHIKAHGDGVKDIAFHVDDAKKCYDACIDRGAKSARKPETLSDENGSVTKASIFTYGETLHSFISYNDYDGPFLPAVSYTHLTLPTIYSV
;
A
#
# COMPACT_ATOMS: atom_id res chain seq x y z
N MET A 1 -23.88 -10.92 22.63
CA MET A 1 -23.16 -9.93 21.80
C MET A 1 -22.65 -10.65 20.56
N SER A 2 -23.10 -10.28 19.36
CA SER A 2 -22.56 -10.80 18.11
C SER A 2 -21.08 -10.40 18.04
N LYS A 3 -20.19 -11.41 18.01
CA LYS A 3 -18.76 -11.17 17.87
C LYS A 3 -18.53 -10.57 16.46
N ASP A 4 -17.88 -9.44 16.38
CA ASP A 4 -17.58 -8.78 15.10
C ASP A 4 -16.89 -9.77 14.16
N PRO A 5 -17.46 -10.06 12.98
CA PRO A 5 -16.92 -11.05 12.06
C PRO A 5 -15.61 -10.61 11.40
N VAL A 6 -15.38 -9.29 11.32
CA VAL A 6 -14.18 -8.69 10.70
C VAL A 6 -13.65 -7.59 11.63
N PRO A 7 -12.97 -7.99 12.74
CA PRO A 7 -12.47 -7.02 13.71
C PRO A 7 -11.31 -6.21 13.13
N LEU A 8 -11.58 -4.94 12.82
CA LEU A 8 -10.59 -3.99 12.32
C LEU A 8 -9.90 -3.29 13.50
N LYS A 9 -8.58 -3.20 13.48
CA LYS A 9 -7.79 -2.48 14.48
C LYS A 9 -7.56 -1.02 14.12
N ALA A 10 -7.18 -0.79 12.85
CA ALA A 10 -6.86 0.54 12.35
C ALA A 10 -6.88 0.55 10.81
N VAL A 11 -6.89 1.73 10.21
CA VAL A 11 -6.47 1.90 8.83
C VAL A 11 -4.95 1.72 8.80
N HIS A 12 -4.47 0.75 8.02
CA HIS A 12 -3.04 0.49 7.88
C HIS A 12 -2.39 1.52 6.97
N HIS A 13 -2.96 1.74 5.77
CA HIS A 13 -2.56 2.78 4.81
C HIS A 13 -3.65 3.00 3.78
N ILE A 14 -3.52 4.11 3.06
CA ILE A 14 -4.31 4.41 1.88
C ILE A 14 -3.36 4.48 0.68
N GLU A 15 -3.55 3.61 -0.32
CA GLU A 15 -2.77 3.63 -1.55
C GLU A 15 -3.51 4.40 -2.64
N PHE A 16 -2.82 5.37 -3.22
CA PHE A 16 -3.25 6.14 -4.38
C PHE A 16 -2.49 5.66 -5.62
N TRP A 17 -3.20 5.40 -6.68
CA TRP A 17 -2.62 5.24 -8.00
C TRP A 17 -2.69 6.56 -8.74
N VAL A 18 -1.52 7.09 -9.12
CA VAL A 18 -1.39 8.44 -9.67
C VAL A 18 -0.44 8.46 -10.87
N GLY A 19 -0.64 9.40 -11.79
CA GLY A 19 0.21 9.55 -12.95
C GLY A 19 1.64 9.97 -12.60
N ASN A 20 1.85 10.70 -11.50
CA ASN A 20 3.17 11.11 -11.02
C ASN A 20 3.29 11.04 -9.49
N ALA A 21 3.69 9.86 -9.00
CA ALA A 21 3.82 9.62 -7.56
C ALA A 21 4.91 10.48 -6.90
N LYS A 22 6.00 10.81 -7.61
CA LYS A 22 7.05 11.69 -7.09
C LYS A 22 6.53 13.09 -6.80
N GLN A 23 5.74 13.64 -7.72
CA GLN A 23 5.14 14.96 -7.56
C GLN A 23 4.07 14.96 -6.45
N ALA A 24 3.22 13.94 -6.39
CA ALA A 24 2.23 13.79 -5.32
C ALA A 24 2.91 13.71 -3.95
N ALA A 25 3.93 12.84 -3.81
CA ALA A 25 4.70 12.71 -2.57
C ALA A 25 5.39 14.03 -2.18
N TYR A 26 5.98 14.74 -3.13
CA TYR A 26 6.59 16.06 -2.88
C TYR A 26 5.57 17.06 -2.33
N PHE A 27 4.37 17.12 -2.91
CA PHE A 27 3.30 18.01 -2.46
C PHE A 27 2.92 17.74 -0.99
N TYR A 28 2.61 16.49 -0.64
CA TYR A 28 2.22 16.15 0.74
C TYR A 28 3.35 16.36 1.74
N ARG A 29 4.60 16.11 1.36
CA ARG A 29 5.76 16.39 2.21
C ARG A 29 5.94 17.89 2.46
N LYS A 30 5.79 18.73 1.44
CA LYS A 30 6.02 20.19 1.54
C LYS A 30 4.81 20.94 2.07
N ALA A 31 3.60 20.60 1.64
CA ALA A 31 2.39 21.30 2.03
C ALA A 31 1.84 20.86 3.39
N PHE A 32 1.97 19.58 3.72
CA PHE A 32 1.39 19.00 4.94
C PHE A 32 2.44 18.51 5.96
N GLY A 33 3.71 18.48 5.60
CA GLY A 33 4.78 18.05 6.50
C GLY A 33 4.85 16.53 6.72
N PHE A 34 4.44 15.73 5.73
CA PHE A 34 4.63 14.28 5.78
C PHE A 34 6.11 13.92 5.65
N ASP A 35 6.55 12.89 6.37
CA ASP A 35 7.85 12.26 6.21
C ASP A 35 7.77 11.11 5.20
N GLN A 36 8.78 10.99 4.34
CA GLN A 36 8.91 9.84 3.47
C GLN A 36 9.68 8.74 4.21
N VAL A 37 8.99 7.65 4.53
CA VAL A 37 9.54 6.55 5.34
C VAL A 37 10.03 5.37 4.51
N ALA A 38 9.52 5.21 3.26
CA ALA A 38 9.96 4.16 2.37
C ALA A 38 9.79 4.53 0.89
N TYR A 39 10.51 3.84 0.02
CA TYR A 39 10.45 3.99 -1.43
C TYR A 39 10.68 2.65 -2.12
N SER A 40 10.00 2.42 -3.23
CA SER A 40 10.25 1.33 -4.16
C SER A 40 10.21 1.87 -5.59
N GLY A 41 11.16 1.48 -6.43
CA GLY A 41 11.24 1.92 -7.82
C GLY A 41 12.43 1.29 -8.53
N LEU A 42 12.89 1.91 -9.60
CA LEU A 42 14.01 1.38 -10.41
C LEU A 42 15.27 1.15 -9.58
N GLU A 43 15.57 2.06 -8.65
CA GLU A 43 16.75 2.01 -7.78
C GLU A 43 16.69 0.84 -6.77
N THR A 44 15.50 0.32 -6.51
CA THR A 44 15.27 -0.83 -5.64
C THR A 44 14.92 -2.11 -6.43
N GLY A 45 15.10 -2.08 -7.77
CA GLY A 45 14.86 -3.21 -8.65
C GLY A 45 13.42 -3.40 -9.11
N ASN A 46 12.49 -2.51 -8.72
CA ASN A 46 11.12 -2.56 -9.21
C ASN A 46 11.00 -1.82 -10.55
N ARG A 47 10.71 -2.59 -11.62
CA ARG A 47 10.61 -2.05 -12.99
C ARG A 47 9.19 -1.74 -13.43
N ASP A 48 8.19 -2.13 -12.68
CA ASP A 48 6.79 -2.00 -13.05
C ASP A 48 6.14 -0.74 -12.48
N ARG A 49 6.57 -0.34 -11.27
CA ARG A 49 6.03 0.82 -10.59
C ARG A 49 7.05 1.50 -9.68
N ALA A 50 6.84 2.78 -9.43
CA ALA A 50 7.48 3.50 -8.33
C ALA A 50 6.43 3.84 -7.26
N SER A 51 6.77 3.59 -5.99
CA SER A 51 5.90 3.84 -4.84
C SER A 51 6.63 4.62 -3.77
N TYR A 52 5.97 5.63 -3.22
CA TYR A 52 6.44 6.48 -2.12
C TYR A 52 5.53 6.27 -0.93
N VAL A 53 6.08 5.89 0.20
CA VAL A 53 5.35 5.73 1.46
C VAL A 53 5.60 6.95 2.33
N LEU A 54 4.54 7.64 2.68
CA LEU A 54 4.55 8.84 3.50
C LEU A 54 3.81 8.61 4.81
N GLU A 55 4.34 9.17 5.89
CA GLU A 55 3.72 9.12 7.22
C GLU A 55 3.64 10.49 7.88
N GLN A 56 2.57 10.71 8.62
CA GLN A 56 2.44 11.81 9.55
C GLN A 56 1.56 11.35 10.73
N GLY A 57 2.14 11.23 11.91
CA GLY A 57 1.44 10.70 13.08
C GLY A 57 0.96 9.25 12.81
N ARG A 58 -0.36 9.04 12.78
CA ARG A 58 -0.98 7.74 12.50
C ARG A 58 -1.49 7.60 11.06
N ILE A 59 -1.24 8.60 10.22
CA ILE A 59 -1.68 8.61 8.82
C ILE A 59 -0.54 8.06 7.97
N ARG A 60 -0.84 7.06 7.16
CA ARG A 60 0.09 6.48 6.20
C ARG A 60 -0.53 6.50 4.81
N MET A 61 0.16 7.13 3.87
CA MET A 61 -0.23 7.22 2.47
C MET A 61 0.83 6.58 1.58
N VAL A 62 0.39 5.88 0.55
CA VAL A 62 1.25 5.30 -0.47
C VAL A 62 0.85 5.90 -1.82
N PHE A 63 1.80 6.50 -2.52
CA PHE A 63 1.60 7.00 -3.87
C PHE A 63 2.36 6.13 -4.85
N SER A 64 1.63 5.46 -5.74
CA SER A 64 2.19 4.54 -6.73
C SER A 64 1.91 5.04 -8.15
N THR A 65 2.95 5.04 -8.99
CA THR A 65 2.87 5.39 -10.41
C THR A 65 3.42 4.25 -11.27
N PRO A 66 2.85 3.99 -12.46
CA PRO A 66 3.39 2.98 -13.35
C PRO A 66 4.72 3.47 -13.97
N LEU A 67 5.65 2.54 -14.20
CA LEU A 67 6.91 2.81 -14.91
C LEU A 67 6.87 2.36 -16.37
N ASN A 68 5.80 1.70 -16.78
CA ASN A 68 5.55 1.29 -18.15
C ASN A 68 4.06 1.39 -18.48
N SER A 69 3.71 1.43 -19.77
CA SER A 69 2.34 1.60 -20.24
C SER A 69 1.49 0.32 -20.21
N ASN A 70 2.12 -0.84 -19.98
CA ASN A 70 1.48 -2.16 -20.12
C ASN A 70 1.28 -2.83 -18.77
N ASN A 71 0.86 -2.07 -17.75
CA ASN A 71 0.53 -2.64 -16.44
C ASN A 71 -0.84 -2.15 -15.94
N GLY A 72 -1.36 -2.85 -14.92
CA GLY A 72 -2.69 -2.59 -14.39
C GLY A 72 -2.86 -1.18 -13.80
N ILE A 73 -1.78 -0.53 -13.34
CA ILE A 73 -1.83 0.84 -12.82
C ILE A 73 -2.07 1.82 -13.98
N SER A 74 -1.35 1.65 -15.10
CA SER A 74 -1.53 2.47 -16.30
C SER A 74 -2.96 2.39 -16.83
N GLU A 75 -3.51 1.18 -16.95
CA GLU A 75 -4.87 0.99 -17.43
C GLU A 75 -5.90 1.58 -16.47
N HIS A 76 -5.69 1.42 -15.16
CA HIS A 76 -6.57 2.01 -14.16
C HIS A 76 -6.57 3.54 -14.21
N ILE A 77 -5.39 4.17 -14.29
CA ILE A 77 -5.27 5.65 -14.36
C ILE A 77 -5.89 6.16 -15.67
N LYS A 78 -5.70 5.45 -16.77
CA LYS A 78 -6.31 5.81 -18.05
C LYS A 78 -7.85 5.79 -18.01
N ALA A 79 -8.42 4.83 -17.28
CA ALA A 79 -9.87 4.68 -17.15
C ALA A 79 -10.50 5.63 -16.11
N HIS A 80 -9.81 5.88 -14.99
CA HIS A 80 -10.38 6.53 -13.81
C HIS A 80 -9.66 7.83 -13.39
N GLY A 81 -8.49 8.12 -13.94
CA GLY A 81 -7.62 9.18 -13.45
C GLY A 81 -6.89 8.81 -12.15
N ASP A 82 -6.28 9.80 -11.53
CA ASP A 82 -5.61 9.66 -10.24
C ASP A 82 -6.64 9.49 -9.11
N GLY A 83 -6.41 8.53 -8.22
CA GLY A 83 -7.35 8.29 -7.13
C GLY A 83 -6.92 7.20 -6.15
N VAL A 84 -7.77 6.97 -5.15
CA VAL A 84 -7.59 5.90 -4.16
C VAL A 84 -7.81 4.55 -4.83
N LYS A 85 -6.83 3.67 -4.70
CA LYS A 85 -6.91 2.28 -5.16
C LYS A 85 -7.21 1.31 -4.05
N ASP A 86 -6.58 1.47 -2.88
CA ASP A 86 -6.70 0.53 -1.77
C ASP A 86 -6.81 1.29 -0.44
N ILE A 87 -7.80 0.93 0.36
CA ILE A 87 -7.87 1.30 1.78
C ILE A 87 -7.59 0.04 2.56
N ALA A 88 -6.36 -0.09 3.06
CA ALA A 88 -5.88 -1.26 3.77
C ALA A 88 -6.14 -1.15 5.27
N PHE A 89 -6.58 -2.25 5.88
CA PHE A 89 -6.86 -2.36 7.30
C PHE A 89 -5.84 -3.24 8.01
N HIS A 90 -5.40 -2.81 9.16
CA HIS A 90 -4.67 -3.65 10.11
C HIS A 90 -5.66 -4.53 10.88
N VAL A 91 -5.40 -5.82 10.89
CA VAL A 91 -6.21 -6.84 11.54
C VAL A 91 -5.32 -7.85 12.29
N ASP A 92 -5.89 -8.65 13.19
CA ASP A 92 -5.15 -9.73 13.86
C ASP A 92 -4.85 -10.90 12.93
N ASP A 93 -5.78 -11.22 12.03
CA ASP A 93 -5.70 -12.37 11.14
C ASP A 93 -6.34 -12.01 9.78
N ALA A 94 -5.48 -11.71 8.80
CA ALA A 94 -5.90 -11.29 7.47
C ALA A 94 -6.67 -12.38 6.73
N LYS A 95 -6.27 -13.66 6.90
CA LYS A 95 -6.95 -14.78 6.28
C LYS A 95 -8.38 -14.94 6.82
N LYS A 96 -8.55 -14.89 8.13
CA LYS A 96 -9.85 -15.01 8.77
C LYS A 96 -10.80 -13.87 8.39
N CYS A 97 -10.29 -12.63 8.35
CA CYS A 97 -11.07 -11.48 7.91
C CYS A 97 -11.50 -11.61 6.44
N TYR A 98 -10.57 -12.05 5.57
CA TYR A 98 -10.86 -12.32 4.17
C TYR A 98 -11.92 -13.39 4.01
N ASP A 99 -11.77 -14.58 4.64
CA ASP A 99 -12.72 -15.68 4.55
C ASP A 99 -14.12 -15.24 5.02
N ALA A 100 -14.20 -14.50 6.13
CA ALA A 100 -15.46 -13.96 6.64
C ALA A 100 -16.15 -12.98 5.66
N CYS A 101 -15.38 -12.21 4.87
CA CYS A 101 -15.93 -11.35 3.83
C CYS A 101 -16.42 -12.16 2.63
N ILE A 102 -15.65 -13.14 2.17
CA ILE A 102 -16.02 -14.01 1.05
C ILE A 102 -17.31 -14.80 1.36
N ASP A 103 -17.43 -15.35 2.56
CA ASP A 103 -18.64 -16.07 3.02
C ASP A 103 -19.89 -15.18 3.00
N ARG A 104 -19.71 -13.86 3.07
CA ARG A 104 -20.77 -12.85 2.98
C ARG A 104 -20.98 -12.27 1.58
N GLY A 105 -20.32 -12.84 0.57
CA GLY A 105 -20.51 -12.48 -0.83
C GLY A 105 -19.55 -11.42 -1.38
N ALA A 106 -18.48 -11.07 -0.64
CA ALA A 106 -17.44 -10.18 -1.19
C ALA A 106 -16.70 -10.87 -2.34
N LYS A 107 -16.30 -10.09 -3.34
CA LYS A 107 -15.49 -10.58 -4.47
C LYS A 107 -14.01 -10.57 -4.10
N SER A 108 -13.33 -11.71 -4.32
CA SER A 108 -11.88 -11.81 -4.13
C SER A 108 -11.13 -10.96 -5.13
N ALA A 109 -10.22 -10.11 -4.64
CA ALA A 109 -9.22 -9.42 -5.45
C ALA A 109 -7.84 -10.09 -5.32
N ARG A 110 -7.47 -10.50 -4.11
CA ARG A 110 -6.23 -11.24 -3.81
C ARG A 110 -6.50 -12.22 -2.67
N LYS A 111 -6.23 -13.50 -2.92
CA LYS A 111 -6.31 -14.53 -1.88
C LYS A 111 -5.25 -14.27 -0.81
N PRO A 112 -5.44 -14.77 0.43
CA PRO A 112 -4.44 -14.63 1.48
C PRO A 112 -3.08 -15.20 1.04
N GLU A 113 -2.05 -14.39 1.17
CA GLU A 113 -0.66 -14.75 0.89
C GLU A 113 0.25 -14.21 1.98
N THR A 114 1.33 -14.93 2.25
CA THR A 114 2.38 -14.47 3.16
C THR A 114 3.51 -13.86 2.35
N LEU A 115 3.81 -12.61 2.65
CA LEU A 115 4.95 -11.88 2.11
C LEU A 115 6.05 -11.88 3.16
N SER A 116 7.30 -12.11 2.78
CA SER A 116 8.43 -12.18 3.71
C SER A 116 9.66 -11.51 3.13
N ASP A 117 10.45 -10.91 4.01
CA ASP A 117 11.81 -10.42 3.73
C ASP A 117 12.70 -10.63 4.96
N GLU A 118 13.85 -9.99 5.00
CA GLU A 118 14.82 -10.08 6.13
C GLU A 118 14.26 -9.55 7.46
N ASN A 119 13.19 -8.75 7.42
CA ASN A 119 12.57 -8.15 8.61
C ASN A 119 11.37 -8.96 9.12
N GLY A 120 11.10 -10.14 8.53
CA GLY A 120 9.99 -11.01 8.95
C GLY A 120 8.91 -11.21 7.90
N SER A 121 7.68 -11.43 8.34
CA SER A 121 6.57 -11.76 7.46
C SER A 121 5.26 -11.07 7.81
N VAL A 122 4.43 -10.86 6.77
CA VAL A 122 3.10 -10.25 6.84
C VAL A 122 2.15 -11.09 6.00
N THR A 123 0.95 -11.32 6.49
CA THR A 123 -0.12 -11.91 5.67
C THR A 123 -1.00 -10.79 5.11
N LYS A 124 -1.20 -10.82 3.81
CA LYS A 124 -2.06 -9.87 3.07
C LYS A 124 -3.13 -10.61 2.28
N ALA A 125 -4.36 -10.08 2.30
CA ALA A 125 -5.46 -10.51 1.45
C ALA A 125 -6.26 -9.28 1.02
N SER A 126 -7.00 -9.34 -0.10
CA SER A 126 -7.78 -8.20 -0.58
C SER A 126 -9.11 -8.61 -1.21
N ILE A 127 -10.11 -7.77 -1.03
CA ILE A 127 -11.42 -7.88 -1.66
C ILE A 127 -11.71 -6.63 -2.49
N PHE A 128 -12.53 -6.79 -3.52
CA PHE A 128 -13.11 -5.65 -4.22
C PHE A 128 -14.20 -4.99 -3.39
N THR A 129 -14.31 -3.66 -3.50
CA THR A 129 -15.35 -2.86 -2.86
C THR A 129 -16.22 -2.16 -3.92
N TYR A 130 -16.04 -0.86 -4.06
CA TYR A 130 -16.74 -0.06 -5.09
C TYR A 130 -15.94 -0.08 -6.38
N GLY A 131 -16.58 -0.54 -7.47
CA GLY A 131 -15.92 -0.63 -8.76
C GLY A 131 -14.64 -1.46 -8.66
N GLU A 132 -13.49 -0.85 -8.92
CA GLU A 132 -12.17 -1.49 -8.88
C GLU A 132 -11.33 -1.12 -7.65
N THR A 133 -11.90 -0.37 -6.69
CA THR A 133 -11.25 -0.05 -5.43
C THR A 133 -11.17 -1.29 -4.54
N LEU A 134 -10.13 -1.37 -3.72
CA LEU A 134 -9.85 -2.52 -2.87
C LEU A 134 -9.99 -2.18 -1.38
N HIS A 135 -10.28 -3.21 -0.60
CA HIS A 135 -9.93 -3.28 0.81
C HIS A 135 -8.95 -4.43 1.03
N SER A 136 -7.77 -4.09 1.52
CA SER A 136 -6.76 -5.06 1.93
C SER A 136 -6.80 -5.29 3.44
N PHE A 137 -6.61 -6.54 3.86
CA PHE A 137 -6.41 -6.95 5.25
C PHE A 137 -4.94 -7.28 5.44
N ILE A 138 -4.31 -6.72 6.46
CA ILE A 138 -2.89 -6.89 6.74
C ILE A 138 -2.73 -7.31 8.20
N SER A 139 -2.12 -8.48 8.40
CA SER A 139 -1.73 -8.96 9.72
C SER A 139 -0.22 -9.19 9.77
N TYR A 140 0.41 -8.64 10.79
CA TYR A 140 1.84 -8.87 11.07
C TYR A 140 1.99 -10.20 11.78
N ASN A 141 2.90 -11.04 11.28
CA ASN A 141 3.27 -12.29 11.96
C ASN A 141 4.45 -12.02 12.90
N ASP A 142 5.57 -11.56 12.34
CA ASP A 142 6.82 -11.28 13.04
C ASP A 142 7.61 -10.14 12.35
N TYR A 143 6.91 -9.27 11.63
CA TYR A 143 7.52 -8.24 10.78
C TYR A 143 7.89 -6.98 11.56
N ASP A 144 9.15 -6.55 11.44
CA ASP A 144 9.71 -5.33 12.06
C ASP A 144 10.27 -4.34 11.02
N GLY A 145 9.89 -4.48 9.77
CA GLY A 145 10.33 -3.58 8.70
C GLY A 145 9.50 -2.29 8.60
N PRO A 146 9.95 -1.34 7.76
CA PRO A 146 9.37 0.01 7.71
C PRO A 146 7.95 0.05 7.15
N PHE A 147 7.55 -0.90 6.29
CA PHE A 147 6.21 -0.89 5.70
C PHE A 147 5.66 -2.29 5.44
N LEU A 148 5.99 -2.93 4.34
CA LEU A 148 5.54 -4.29 3.96
C LEU A 148 6.68 -5.05 3.29
N PRO A 149 6.78 -6.38 3.49
CA PRO A 149 7.76 -7.22 2.80
C PRO A 149 7.52 -7.28 1.29
N ALA A 150 8.53 -7.77 0.56
CA ALA A 150 8.52 -7.99 -0.90
C ALA A 150 8.28 -6.72 -1.75
N VAL A 151 8.18 -5.58 -1.12
CA VAL A 151 8.40 -4.31 -1.77
C VAL A 151 9.76 -3.88 -1.31
N SER A 152 10.79 -4.02 -2.16
CA SER A 152 12.16 -3.63 -1.81
C SER A 152 12.21 -2.15 -1.48
N TYR A 153 12.02 -1.83 -0.22
CA TYR A 153 12.17 -0.47 0.28
C TYR A 153 13.59 -0.32 0.82
N THR A 154 14.46 0.31 0.04
CA THR A 154 15.69 0.82 0.62
C THR A 154 15.40 2.16 1.27
N HIS A 155 15.94 2.39 2.44
CA HIS A 155 16.11 3.73 3.00
C HIS A 155 17.03 4.51 2.06
N LEU A 156 16.43 5.18 1.08
CA LEU A 156 17.15 6.21 0.34
C LEU A 156 17.22 7.42 1.26
N THR A 157 18.32 7.55 1.97
CA THR A 157 18.80 8.88 2.34
C THR A 157 18.96 9.61 1.01
N LEU A 158 18.01 10.49 0.69
CA LEU A 158 18.14 11.36 -0.49
C LEU A 158 19.49 12.09 -0.35
N PRO A 159 20.35 12.06 -1.38
CA PRO A 159 21.54 12.87 -1.35
C PRO A 159 21.10 14.31 -1.10
N THR A 160 21.66 14.91 -0.06
CA THR A 160 21.49 16.33 0.20
C THR A 160 22.00 17.05 -1.04
N ILE A 161 21.08 17.59 -1.85
CA ILE A 161 21.47 18.46 -2.93
C ILE A 161 21.99 19.70 -2.24
N TYR A 162 23.30 19.83 -2.17
CA TYR A 162 23.92 21.09 -1.78
C TYR A 162 23.51 22.13 -2.81
N SER A 163 22.70 23.10 -2.37
CA SER A 163 22.45 24.31 -3.14
C SER A 163 23.81 25.03 -3.32
N VAL A 164 24.25 25.18 -4.53
CA VAL A 164 25.32 26.08 -4.89
C VAL A 164 24.71 27.46 -4.96
#